data_82867ac815e623dfca5b08278ff6c6a8
#
_entry.id   82867ac815e623dfca5b08278ff6c6a8
#
_cell.length_a   1.000
_cell.length_b   1.000
_cell.length_c   1.000
_cell.angle_alpha   90.00
_cell.angle_beta   90.00
_cell.angle_gamma   90.00
#
_symmetry.space_group_name_H-M   'P 1'
#
loop_
_entity.id
_entity.type
_entity.pdbx_description
1 polymer ?
#
loop_
_entity_poly.entity_id
_entity_poly.type
_entity_poly.pdbx_seq_one_letter_code
_entity_poly.pdbx_strand_id
1 'polypeptide(L)'
;MHILGKRLYWLSVGDSAIFLKRGGGVFQLNREHTYLNQLYEAELEEEFIDKNRAQQNEDARRLTSFVGIDHLKEVDLNLQPWVLQRNDVILLCSDGISGVLTPPELLEAMSLDPDEGCALLETMILEKKNPAQDNYTGIMIACR
;
A
#
# COMPACT_ATOMS: atom_id res chain seq x y z
N MET A 1 -8.75 9.09 -1.72
CA MET A 1 -9.77 8.05 -1.45
C MET A 1 -11.09 8.71 -1.08
N HIS A 2 -12.23 8.15 -1.53
CA HIS A 2 -13.58 8.64 -1.27
C HIS A 2 -14.53 7.46 -0.97
N ILE A 3 -15.30 7.56 0.11
CA ILE A 3 -16.30 6.55 0.49
C ILE A 3 -17.69 7.18 0.39
N LEU A 4 -18.55 6.60 -0.44
CA LEU A 4 -19.94 6.99 -0.59
C LEU A 4 -20.87 5.81 -0.22
N GLY A 5 -21.44 5.85 0.98
CA GLY A 5 -22.12 4.71 1.58
C GLY A 5 -21.18 3.50 1.70
N LYS A 6 -21.47 2.42 0.98
CA LYS A 6 -20.60 1.22 0.93
C LYS A 6 -19.66 1.20 -0.27
N ARG A 7 -19.55 2.26 -1.04
CA ARG A 7 -18.77 2.32 -2.27
C ARG A 7 -17.47 3.05 -2.02
N LEU A 8 -16.36 2.35 -2.20
CA LEU A 8 -15.01 2.88 -2.09
C LEU A 8 -14.48 3.22 -3.47
N TYR A 9 -14.00 4.45 -3.62
CA TYR A 9 -13.30 4.96 -4.79
C TYR A 9 -11.92 5.44 -4.36
N TRP A 10 -10.92 5.25 -5.21
CA TRP A 10 -9.60 5.84 -5.01
C TRP A 10 -9.00 6.36 -6.30
N LEU A 11 -8.10 7.28 -6.12
CA LEU A 11 -7.12 7.72 -7.09
C LEU A 11 -5.81 7.81 -6.32
N SER A 12 -4.77 7.17 -6.81
CA SER A 12 -3.43 7.25 -6.22
C SER A 12 -2.38 7.58 -7.27
N VAL A 13 -1.33 8.26 -6.82
CA VAL A 13 -0.14 8.60 -7.58
C VAL A 13 1.04 8.51 -6.64
N GLY A 14 2.08 7.77 -7.02
CA GLY A 14 3.22 7.49 -6.16
C GLY A 14 3.17 6.09 -5.58
N ASP A 15 3.76 5.92 -4.40
CA ASP A 15 3.96 4.65 -3.69
C ASP A 15 3.20 4.51 -2.38
N SER A 16 2.42 5.51 -2.01
CA SER A 16 1.50 5.37 -0.87
C SER A 16 0.50 4.25 -1.12
N ALA A 17 0.31 3.40 -0.12
CA ALA A 17 -0.49 2.18 -0.24
C ALA A 17 -1.90 2.32 0.35
N ILE A 18 -2.84 1.59 -0.23
CA ILE A 18 -4.20 1.41 0.28
C ILE A 18 -4.40 -0.09 0.52
N PHE A 19 -4.47 -0.48 1.78
CA PHE A 19 -4.75 -1.85 2.16
C PHE A 19 -6.20 -2.03 2.59
N LEU A 20 -6.76 -3.17 2.24
CA LEU A 20 -8.04 -3.66 2.73
C LEU A 20 -7.82 -4.95 3.52
N LYS A 21 -8.21 -4.95 4.78
CA LYS A 21 -8.38 -6.18 5.55
C LYS A 21 -9.81 -6.66 5.41
N ARG A 22 -9.97 -7.88 4.90
CA ARG A 22 -11.27 -8.57 4.81
C ARG A 22 -11.11 -10.03 5.24
N GLY A 23 -11.93 -10.45 6.18
CA GLY A 23 -11.79 -11.78 6.77
C GLY A 23 -10.42 -11.97 7.42
N GLY A 24 -9.71 -13.01 7.06
CA GLY A 24 -8.37 -13.34 7.55
C GLY A 24 -7.23 -12.87 6.64
N GLY A 25 -7.47 -11.94 5.69
CA GLY A 25 -6.47 -11.48 4.74
C GLY A 25 -6.33 -9.97 4.64
N VAL A 26 -5.15 -9.52 4.25
CA VAL A 26 -4.85 -8.13 3.88
C VAL A 26 -4.50 -8.10 2.41
N PHE A 27 -5.10 -7.15 1.69
CA PHE A 27 -4.96 -6.99 0.25
C PHE A 27 -4.60 -5.55 -0.06
N GLN A 28 -3.56 -5.31 -0.83
CA GLN A 28 -3.28 -3.99 -1.38
C GLN A 28 -4.24 -3.72 -2.54
N LEU A 29 -4.93 -2.59 -2.51
CA LEU A 29 -5.95 -2.25 -3.49
C LEU A 29 -5.40 -1.44 -4.66
N ASN A 30 -4.46 -0.56 -4.39
CA ASN A 30 -3.85 0.30 -5.40
C ASN A 30 -2.51 -0.25 -5.86
N ARG A 31 -2.12 0.17 -7.05
CA ARG A 31 -0.82 -0.10 -7.62
C ARG A 31 0.13 1.06 -7.30
N GLU A 32 1.32 0.74 -6.85
CA GLU A 32 2.40 1.71 -6.66
C GLU A 32 3.08 2.06 -7.99
N HIS A 33 3.44 3.33 -8.15
CA HIS A 33 4.15 3.81 -9.33
C HIS A 33 5.66 3.82 -9.08
N THR A 34 6.24 2.62 -9.01
CA THR A 34 7.67 2.38 -8.80
C THR A 34 8.30 1.71 -10.00
N TYR A 35 9.60 1.90 -10.17
CA TYR A 35 10.36 1.22 -11.23
C TYR A 35 10.33 -0.31 -11.08
N LEU A 36 10.22 -0.81 -9.84
CA LEU A 36 10.02 -2.24 -9.58
C LEU A 36 8.78 -2.79 -10.29
N ASN A 37 7.67 -2.07 -10.23
CA ASN A 37 6.44 -2.51 -10.91
C ASN A 37 6.58 -2.49 -12.43
N GLN A 38 7.32 -1.52 -12.98
CA GLN A 38 7.64 -1.51 -14.42
C GLN A 38 8.53 -2.69 -14.82
N LEU A 39 9.49 -3.08 -13.97
CA LEU A 39 10.31 -4.28 -14.20
C LEU A 39 9.47 -5.55 -14.20
N TYR A 40 8.55 -5.69 -13.24
CA TYR A 40 7.63 -6.83 -13.21
C TYR A 40 6.73 -6.89 -14.45
N GLU A 41 6.25 -5.76 -14.95
CA GLU A 41 5.46 -5.73 -16.18
C GLU A 41 6.27 -6.15 -17.40
N ALA A 42 7.50 -5.62 -17.53
CA ALA A 42 8.38 -6.03 -18.62
C ALA A 42 8.71 -7.55 -18.58
N GLU A 43 8.96 -8.08 -17.38
CA GLU A 43 9.20 -9.52 -17.21
C GLU A 43 7.95 -10.36 -17.50
N LEU A 44 6.74 -9.86 -17.22
CA LEU A 44 5.49 -10.52 -17.56
C LEU A 44 5.28 -10.58 -19.09
N GLU A 45 5.64 -9.52 -19.82
CA GLU A 45 5.59 -9.48 -21.29
C GLU A 45 6.58 -10.46 -21.92
N GLU A 46 7.72 -10.68 -21.28
CA GLU A 46 8.74 -11.66 -21.70
C GLU A 46 8.43 -13.10 -21.25
N GLU A 47 7.30 -13.34 -20.58
CA GLU A 47 6.89 -14.63 -20.00
C GLU A 47 7.91 -15.21 -18.98
N PHE A 48 8.77 -14.36 -18.43
CA PHE A 48 9.79 -14.75 -17.46
C PHE A 48 9.82 -13.78 -16.29
N ILE A 49 9.52 -14.27 -15.09
CA ILE A 49 9.51 -13.45 -13.86
C ILE A 49 10.63 -13.90 -12.93
N ASP A 50 11.65 -13.06 -12.75
CA ASP A 50 12.64 -13.20 -11.69
C ASP A 50 12.48 -12.10 -10.64
N LYS A 51 11.62 -12.34 -9.65
CA LYS A 51 11.36 -11.40 -8.57
C LYS A 51 12.63 -10.97 -7.82
N ASN A 52 13.59 -11.87 -7.67
CA ASN A 52 14.83 -11.55 -6.96
C ASN A 52 15.67 -10.55 -7.75
N ARG A 53 15.80 -10.75 -9.07
CA ARG A 53 16.50 -9.84 -9.96
C ARG A 53 15.88 -8.45 -9.97
N ALA A 54 14.56 -8.37 -10.09
CA ALA A 54 13.86 -7.09 -10.08
C ALA A 54 14.02 -6.35 -8.74
N GLN A 55 13.91 -7.05 -7.62
CA GLN A 55 14.06 -6.47 -6.27
C GLN A 55 15.49 -6.03 -5.94
N GLN A 56 16.50 -6.67 -6.53
CA GLN A 56 17.91 -6.30 -6.34
C GLN A 56 18.36 -5.12 -7.21
N ASN A 57 17.50 -4.63 -8.09
CA ASN A 57 17.80 -3.45 -8.88
C ASN A 57 17.91 -2.22 -7.98
N GLU A 58 19.00 -1.46 -8.10
CA GLU A 58 19.27 -0.26 -7.27
C GLU A 58 18.19 0.81 -7.42
N ASP A 59 17.57 0.91 -8.59
CA ASP A 59 16.50 1.85 -8.90
C ASP A 59 15.08 1.31 -8.57
N ALA A 60 14.94 0.11 -8.06
CA ALA A 60 13.65 -0.56 -7.86
C ALA A 60 12.62 0.32 -7.11
N ARG A 61 13.07 1.07 -6.11
CA ARG A 61 12.22 1.97 -5.31
C ARG A 61 12.03 3.36 -5.91
N ARG A 62 12.66 3.67 -7.05
CA ARG A 62 12.50 4.97 -7.70
C ARG A 62 11.07 5.16 -8.18
N LEU A 63 10.46 6.30 -7.81
CA LEU A 63 9.14 6.66 -8.28
C LEU A 63 9.14 6.94 -9.79
N THR A 64 8.16 6.39 -10.49
CA THR A 64 7.94 6.61 -11.92
C THR A 64 6.83 7.63 -12.20
N SER A 65 5.96 7.85 -11.21
CA SER A 65 4.91 8.86 -11.24
C SER A 65 4.67 9.41 -9.84
N PHE A 66 4.62 10.73 -9.67
CA PHE A 66 4.39 11.41 -8.39
C PHE A 66 3.83 12.81 -8.61
N VAL A 67 3.19 13.37 -7.57
CA VAL A 67 2.63 14.72 -7.63
C VAL A 67 3.75 15.75 -7.73
N GLY A 68 3.69 16.62 -8.76
CA GLY A 68 4.73 17.63 -9.04
C GLY A 68 5.68 17.27 -10.17
N ILE A 69 5.57 16.08 -10.76
CA ILE A 69 6.27 15.75 -12.00
C ILE A 69 5.67 16.52 -13.18
N ASP A 70 6.50 16.97 -14.12
CA ASP A 70 6.06 17.78 -15.28
C ASP A 70 4.99 17.06 -16.14
N HIS A 71 5.13 15.74 -16.30
CA HIS A 71 4.19 14.89 -17.03
C HIS A 71 3.84 13.68 -16.21
N LEU A 72 2.62 13.68 -15.68
CA LEU A 72 2.07 12.54 -14.95
C LEU A 72 1.82 11.37 -15.92
N LYS A 73 2.62 10.32 -15.81
CA LYS A 73 2.57 9.17 -16.73
C LYS A 73 1.56 8.12 -16.30
N GLU A 74 1.46 7.91 -14.99
CA GLU A 74 0.67 6.83 -14.41
C GLU A 74 -0.20 7.38 -13.29
N VAL A 75 -1.45 6.94 -13.27
CA VAL A 75 -2.43 7.20 -12.22
C VAL A 75 -3.19 5.90 -12.00
N ASP A 76 -3.24 5.44 -10.76
CA ASP A 76 -4.08 4.31 -10.42
C ASP A 76 -5.43 4.79 -9.88
N LEU A 77 -6.51 4.32 -10.49
CA LEU A 77 -7.88 4.65 -10.09
C LEU A 77 -8.83 3.49 -10.36
N ASN A 78 -9.82 3.32 -9.50
CA ASN A 78 -10.89 2.37 -9.77
C ASN A 78 -12.10 3.06 -10.42
N LEU A 79 -12.39 2.71 -11.66
CA LEU A 79 -13.59 3.20 -12.38
C LEU A 79 -14.89 2.59 -11.82
N GLN A 80 -14.81 1.36 -11.33
CA GLN A 80 -15.91 0.70 -10.64
C GLN A 80 -15.63 0.70 -9.13
N PRO A 81 -16.62 1.10 -8.29
CA PRO A 81 -16.40 1.16 -6.86
C PRO A 81 -16.20 -0.22 -6.27
N TRP A 82 -15.25 -0.31 -5.35
CA TRP A 82 -15.14 -1.47 -4.50
C TRP A 82 -16.23 -1.45 -3.43
N VAL A 83 -16.98 -2.54 -3.29
CA VAL A 83 -18.07 -2.63 -2.32
C VAL A 83 -17.52 -3.06 -0.96
N LEU A 84 -17.57 -2.15 0.01
CA LEU A 84 -17.17 -2.41 1.39
C LEU A 84 -18.21 -3.28 2.09
N GLN A 85 -17.71 -4.14 2.97
CA GLN A 85 -18.50 -5.03 3.81
C GLN A 85 -18.35 -4.65 5.28
N ARG A 86 -19.26 -5.13 6.10
CA ARG A 86 -19.13 -4.99 7.55
C ARG A 86 -17.85 -5.69 8.03
N ASN A 87 -17.12 -5.07 8.94
CA ASN A 87 -15.85 -5.52 9.49
C ASN A 87 -14.66 -5.44 8.52
N ASP A 88 -14.83 -4.83 7.34
CA ASP A 88 -13.67 -4.41 6.57
C ASP A 88 -12.90 -3.33 7.34
N VAL A 89 -11.59 -3.37 7.22
CA VAL A 89 -10.73 -2.29 7.70
C VAL A 89 -9.86 -1.83 6.55
N ILE A 90 -9.79 -0.51 6.37
CA ILE A 90 -8.95 0.14 5.36
C ILE A 90 -7.79 0.80 6.07
N LEU A 91 -6.59 0.65 5.54
CA LEU A 91 -5.40 1.38 5.94
C LEU A 91 -4.85 2.13 4.72
N LEU A 92 -4.80 3.47 4.82
CA LEU A 92 -4.01 4.29 3.91
C LEU A 92 -2.69 4.58 4.60
N CYS A 93 -1.57 4.37 3.93
CA CYS A 93 -0.28 4.64 4.54
C CYS A 93 0.78 5.05 3.52
N SER A 94 1.80 5.77 4.03
CA SER A 94 3.04 6.01 3.29
C SER A 94 3.92 4.75 3.28
N ASP A 95 4.94 4.79 2.44
CA ASP A 95 5.96 3.75 2.30
C ASP A 95 6.74 3.47 3.60
N GLY A 96 6.86 4.46 4.49
CA GLY A 96 7.41 4.28 5.84
C GLY A 96 6.65 3.24 6.69
N ILE A 97 5.42 2.84 6.29
CA ILE A 97 4.68 1.72 6.87
C ILE A 97 4.74 0.51 5.93
N SER A 98 4.27 0.65 4.69
CA SER A 98 4.15 -0.47 3.75
C SER A 98 5.49 -1.08 3.33
N GLY A 99 6.57 -0.29 3.33
CA GLY A 99 7.92 -0.77 3.04
C GLY A 99 8.64 -1.45 4.22
N VAL A 100 8.06 -1.38 5.42
CA VAL A 100 8.69 -1.87 6.66
C VAL A 100 7.94 -3.05 7.27
N LEU A 101 6.61 -3.00 7.25
CA LEU A 101 5.77 -4.03 7.86
C LEU A 101 5.36 -5.10 6.84
N THR A 102 5.39 -6.33 7.30
CA THR A 102 4.97 -7.49 6.52
C THR A 102 3.44 -7.64 6.50
N PRO A 103 2.86 -8.36 5.50
CA PRO A 103 1.41 -8.61 5.48
C PRO A 103 0.85 -9.25 6.77
N PRO A 104 1.51 -10.19 7.45
CA PRO A 104 1.06 -10.69 8.75
C PRO A 104 1.01 -9.61 9.85
N GLU A 105 2.02 -8.72 9.93
CA GLU A 105 2.05 -7.62 10.90
C GLU A 105 0.94 -6.59 10.61
N LEU A 106 0.69 -6.28 9.33
CA LEU A 106 -0.44 -5.44 8.93
C LEU A 106 -1.78 -6.09 9.30
N LEU A 107 -1.93 -7.41 9.08
CA LEU A 107 -3.14 -8.14 9.45
C LEU A 107 -3.40 -8.08 10.95
N GLU A 108 -2.37 -8.26 11.75
CA GLU A 108 -2.45 -8.19 13.22
C GLU A 108 -2.98 -6.81 13.66
N ALA A 109 -2.33 -5.73 13.22
CA ALA A 109 -2.73 -4.37 13.57
C ALA A 109 -4.15 -4.02 13.06
N MET A 110 -4.46 -4.36 11.82
CA MET A 110 -5.78 -4.11 11.21
C MET A 110 -6.89 -5.00 11.78
N SER A 111 -6.58 -5.93 12.66
CA SER A 111 -7.58 -6.77 13.36
C SER A 111 -8.04 -6.20 14.69
N LEU A 112 -7.40 -5.13 15.16
CA LEU A 112 -7.76 -4.37 16.35
C LEU A 112 -8.71 -3.22 16.01
N ASP A 113 -9.21 -2.53 17.04
CA ASP A 113 -9.86 -1.22 16.83
C ASP A 113 -8.85 -0.22 16.20
N PRO A 114 -9.30 0.72 15.35
CA PRO A 114 -8.39 1.61 14.62
C PRO A 114 -7.35 2.32 15.47
N ASP A 115 -7.73 2.81 16.66
CA ASP A 115 -6.79 3.51 17.55
C ASP A 115 -5.71 2.55 18.09
N GLU A 116 -6.11 1.37 18.54
CA GLU A 116 -5.20 0.32 19.02
C GLU A 116 -4.32 -0.20 17.86
N GLY A 117 -4.92 -0.38 16.68
CA GLY A 117 -4.22 -0.80 15.49
C GLY A 117 -3.14 0.19 15.05
N CYS A 118 -3.44 1.48 15.05
CA CYS A 118 -2.46 2.52 14.75
C CYS A 118 -1.32 2.55 15.77
N ALA A 119 -1.62 2.41 17.07
CA ALA A 119 -0.60 2.32 18.12
C ALA A 119 0.29 1.07 17.96
N LEU A 120 -0.29 -0.05 17.56
CA LEU A 120 0.47 -1.27 17.30
C LEU A 120 1.37 -1.12 16.07
N LEU A 121 0.90 -0.52 14.96
CA LEU A 121 1.73 -0.21 13.79
C LEU A 121 2.96 0.61 14.18
N GLU A 122 2.77 1.68 14.97
CA GLU A 122 3.87 2.50 15.46
C GLU A 122 4.87 1.69 16.29
N THR A 123 4.38 0.88 17.22
CA THR A 123 5.21 0.03 18.06
C THR A 123 6.05 -0.93 17.22
N MET A 124 5.44 -1.62 16.26
CA MET A 124 6.12 -2.55 15.37
C MET A 124 7.21 -1.87 14.53
N ILE A 125 6.94 -0.66 14.00
CA ILE A 125 7.91 0.13 13.23
C ILE A 125 9.12 0.49 14.11
N LEU A 126 8.87 0.99 15.31
CA LEU A 126 9.94 1.38 16.24
C LEU A 126 10.79 0.19 16.69
N GLU A 127 10.19 -0.99 16.88
CA GLU A 127 10.89 -2.22 17.23
C GLU A 127 11.83 -2.73 16.14
N LYS A 128 11.56 -2.44 14.87
CA LYS A 128 12.46 -2.78 13.74
C LYS A 128 13.83 -2.09 13.84
N LYS A 129 13.91 -0.95 14.54
CA LYS A 129 15.16 -0.17 14.73
C LYS A 129 15.91 0.08 13.42
N ASN A 130 15.15 0.29 12.35
CA ASN A 130 15.71 0.51 11.03
C ASN A 130 16.41 1.89 10.98
N PRO A 131 17.76 1.95 10.78
CA PRO A 131 18.47 3.23 10.73
C PRO A 131 18.09 4.08 9.53
N ALA A 132 17.48 3.50 8.49
CA ALA A 132 16.98 4.16 7.29
C ALA A 132 15.45 4.31 7.32
N GLN A 133 14.84 4.33 8.53
CA GLN A 133 13.39 4.53 8.65
C GLN A 133 13.00 5.90 8.15
N ASP A 134 12.09 5.92 7.18
CA ASP A 134 11.48 7.16 6.70
C ASP A 134 10.33 7.60 7.62
N ASN A 135 9.87 8.82 7.44
CA ASN A 135 8.66 9.32 8.08
C ASN A 135 7.48 8.41 7.71
N TYR A 136 6.62 8.13 8.69
CA TYR A 136 5.46 7.29 8.44
C TYR A 136 4.16 7.98 8.83
N THR A 137 3.17 7.76 8.00
CA THR A 137 1.81 8.27 8.23
C THR A 137 0.82 7.18 7.86
N GLY A 138 -0.18 6.97 8.70
CA GLY A 138 -1.25 6.01 8.45
C GLY A 138 -2.61 6.53 8.90
N ILE A 139 -3.65 6.16 8.18
CA ILE A 139 -5.05 6.40 8.52
C ILE A 139 -5.79 5.07 8.46
N MET A 140 -6.34 4.62 9.58
CA MET A 140 -7.10 3.39 9.67
C MET A 140 -8.61 3.67 9.80
N ILE A 141 -9.43 2.97 9.01
CA ILE A 141 -10.88 3.16 8.94
C ILE A 141 -11.56 1.80 9.06
N ALA A 142 -12.40 1.62 10.10
CA ALA A 142 -13.21 0.42 10.27
C ALA A 142 -14.63 0.61 9.73
N CYS A 143 -15.12 -0.35 8.94
CA CYS A 143 -16.48 -0.41 8.42
C CYS A 143 -17.40 -1.15 9.42
N ARG A 144 -18.32 -0.43 10.05
CA ARG A 144 -19.27 -0.95 11.05
C ARG A 144 -20.67 -1.16 10.50
#